data_8935a3471f0e69df71c0baefb4f6814b
#
_entry.id   8935a3471f0e69df71c0baefb4f6814b
#
_cell.length_a   1.000
_cell.length_b   1.000
_cell.length_c   1.000
_cell.angle_alpha   90.00
_cell.angle_beta   90.00
_cell.angle_gamma   90.00
#
_symmetry.space_group_name_H-M   'P 1'
#
loop_
_entity.id
_entity.type
_entity.pdbx_description
1 polymer ?
#
loop_
_entity_poly.entity_id
_entity_poly.type
_entity_poly.pdbx_seq_one_letter_code
_entity_poly.pdbx_strand_id
1 'polypeptide(L)'
;MPFQVERKSMDCKDTDPASIGRLAEQTIRDMIPHAFRIMANVEAVVGGEMPEIPAGTSRRCVAGVIGWVGNLSGTGILECTPAFACTLANLMLGTDGTNLSEDALDAVAEMTNIVFGGMKTQLENCFGTMALSIPTIIYGTDVEMRTSGDLIAVLPIKISEHALRVKLYMNHLEEKRALSQFWTISCNAER
;
A
#
# COMPACT_ATOMS: atom_id res chain seq x y z
N MET A 1 -22.53 11.63 4.45
CA MET A 1 -23.12 11.03 3.23
C MET A 1 -22.24 9.85 2.89
N PRO A 2 -22.79 8.63 2.67
CA PRO A 2 -21.97 7.47 2.32
C PRO A 2 -21.45 7.63 0.90
N PHE A 3 -20.17 7.38 0.74
CA PHE A 3 -19.41 7.50 -0.49
C PHE A 3 -19.90 6.48 -1.52
N GLN A 4 -20.49 6.93 -2.60
CA GLN A 4 -20.68 6.11 -3.81
C GLN A 4 -19.56 6.45 -4.79
N VAL A 5 -18.48 5.67 -4.74
CA VAL A 5 -17.60 5.53 -5.91
C VAL A 5 -18.43 4.80 -6.95
N GLU A 6 -18.55 5.34 -8.16
CA GLU A 6 -19.19 4.63 -9.27
C GLU A 6 -18.58 3.24 -9.38
N ARG A 7 -19.40 2.22 -9.08
CA ARG A 7 -18.99 0.82 -9.16
C ARG A 7 -18.83 0.45 -10.63
N LYS A 8 -17.63 0.65 -11.17
CA LYS A 8 -17.23 -0.14 -12.33
C LYS A 8 -17.34 -1.59 -11.91
N SER A 9 -18.19 -2.38 -12.55
CA SER A 9 -18.41 -3.80 -12.17
C SER A 9 -17.07 -4.52 -12.24
N MET A 10 -16.51 -4.79 -11.08
CA MET A 10 -15.27 -5.54 -10.94
C MET A 10 -15.59 -7.01 -11.23
N ASP A 11 -15.03 -7.56 -12.29
CA ASP A 11 -15.29 -8.94 -12.68
C ASP A 11 -14.48 -9.88 -11.78
N CYS A 12 -15.09 -10.30 -10.67
CA CYS A 12 -14.48 -11.15 -9.64
C CYS A 12 -14.36 -12.63 -10.05
N LYS A 13 -14.54 -12.95 -11.33
CA LYS A 13 -14.60 -14.34 -11.80
C LYS A 13 -13.23 -14.98 -12.02
N ASP A 14 -12.20 -14.19 -12.24
CA ASP A 14 -10.84 -14.67 -12.48
C ASP A 14 -10.08 -14.84 -11.16
N THR A 15 -9.83 -16.07 -10.77
CA THR A 15 -9.00 -16.43 -9.61
C THR A 15 -7.54 -16.71 -9.98
N ASP A 16 -7.14 -16.42 -11.23
CA ASP A 16 -5.77 -16.52 -11.69
C ASP A 16 -4.88 -15.46 -10.98
N PRO A 17 -3.71 -15.84 -10.45
CA PRO A 17 -2.83 -14.93 -9.71
C PRO A 17 -2.48 -13.63 -10.44
N ALA A 18 -2.26 -13.70 -11.77
CA ALA A 18 -1.95 -12.53 -12.57
C ALA A 18 -3.16 -11.57 -12.69
N SER A 19 -4.38 -12.09 -12.76
CA SER A 19 -5.61 -11.29 -12.78
C SER A 19 -5.86 -10.63 -11.43
N ILE A 20 -5.61 -11.34 -10.34
CA ILE A 20 -5.68 -10.79 -8.97
C ILE A 20 -4.66 -9.66 -8.80
N GLY A 21 -3.43 -9.87 -9.25
CA GLY A 21 -2.38 -8.85 -9.21
C GLY A 21 -2.77 -7.57 -9.97
N ARG A 22 -3.28 -7.71 -11.19
CA ARG A 22 -3.78 -6.56 -11.98
C ARG A 22 -4.92 -5.83 -11.30
N LEU A 23 -5.85 -6.58 -10.69
CA LEU A 23 -6.97 -5.98 -9.96
C LEU A 23 -6.49 -5.20 -8.73
N ALA A 24 -5.56 -5.76 -7.95
CA ALA A 24 -4.97 -5.10 -6.80
C ALA A 24 -4.20 -3.84 -7.21
N GLU A 25 -3.41 -3.91 -8.29
CA GLU A 25 -2.71 -2.76 -8.86
C GLU A 25 -3.69 -1.66 -9.30
N GLN A 26 -4.73 -2.01 -10.05
CA GLN A 26 -5.72 -1.03 -10.50
C GLN A 26 -6.45 -0.39 -9.32
N THR A 27 -6.84 -1.21 -8.34
CA THR A 27 -7.53 -0.71 -7.14
C THR A 27 -6.67 0.31 -6.39
N ILE A 28 -5.37 0.02 -6.23
CA ILE A 28 -4.50 0.96 -5.50
C ILE A 28 -4.19 2.21 -6.33
N ARG A 29 -4.12 2.10 -7.66
CA ARG A 29 -4.01 3.27 -8.57
C ARG A 29 -5.18 4.23 -8.41
N ASP A 30 -6.39 3.70 -8.22
CA ASP A 30 -7.60 4.51 -8.04
C ASP A 30 -7.68 5.10 -6.62
N MET A 31 -7.19 4.37 -5.61
CA MET A 31 -7.22 4.81 -4.21
C MET A 31 -6.24 5.93 -3.89
N ILE A 32 -5.07 5.96 -4.51
CA ILE A 32 -4.03 6.96 -4.23
C ILE A 32 -4.52 8.39 -4.43
N PRO A 33 -5.02 8.81 -5.62
CA PRO A 33 -5.49 10.18 -5.82
C PRO A 33 -6.64 10.55 -4.88
N HIS A 34 -7.48 9.57 -4.57
CA HIS A 34 -8.62 9.76 -3.68
C HIS A 34 -8.15 10.04 -2.23
N ALA A 35 -7.23 9.24 -1.70
CA ALA A 35 -6.67 9.39 -0.36
C ALA A 35 -5.99 10.75 -0.19
N PHE A 36 -5.14 11.15 -1.13
CA PHE A 36 -4.43 12.43 -1.05
C PHE A 36 -5.36 13.64 -1.16
N ARG A 37 -6.40 13.55 -1.97
CA ARG A 37 -7.40 14.61 -2.07
C ARG A 37 -8.19 14.79 -0.78
N ILE A 38 -8.60 13.70 -0.14
CA ILE A 38 -9.40 13.77 1.10
C ILE A 38 -8.54 14.23 2.28
N MET A 39 -7.34 13.68 2.43
CA MET A 39 -6.54 13.90 3.63
C MET A 39 -5.69 15.16 3.59
N ALA A 40 -5.20 15.52 2.42
CA ALA A 40 -4.25 16.63 2.26
C ALA A 40 -4.74 17.71 1.29
N ASN A 41 -5.92 17.52 0.68
CA ASN A 41 -6.49 18.42 -0.33
C ASN A 41 -5.53 18.72 -1.50
N VAL A 42 -4.77 17.70 -1.94
CA VAL A 42 -3.83 17.79 -3.06
C VAL A 42 -4.15 16.77 -4.14
N GLU A 43 -3.76 17.11 -5.38
CA GLU A 43 -3.84 16.17 -6.50
C GLU A 43 -2.59 15.29 -6.54
N ALA A 44 -2.80 13.99 -6.57
CA ALA A 44 -1.77 12.99 -6.76
C ALA A 44 -1.94 12.33 -8.14
N VAL A 45 -0.87 12.35 -8.94
CA VAL A 45 -0.85 11.72 -10.26
C VAL A 45 -0.08 10.41 -10.16
N VAL A 46 -0.74 9.29 -10.47
CA VAL A 46 -0.12 7.96 -10.46
C VAL A 46 0.44 7.65 -11.84
N GLY A 47 1.73 7.41 -11.91
CA GLY A 47 2.46 7.14 -13.15
C GLY A 47 3.57 8.17 -13.39
N GLY A 48 4.21 8.06 -14.56
CA GLY A 48 5.35 8.88 -14.93
C GLY A 48 6.69 8.25 -14.54
N GLU A 49 7.76 8.95 -14.85
CA GLU A 49 9.11 8.52 -14.51
C GLU A 49 9.46 8.94 -13.09
N MET A 50 10.10 8.05 -12.34
CA MET A 50 10.74 8.43 -11.08
C MET A 50 11.99 9.25 -11.40
N PRO A 51 12.25 10.33 -10.65
CA PRO A 51 13.51 11.03 -10.77
C PRO A 51 14.68 10.05 -10.59
N GLU A 52 15.61 10.05 -11.54
CA GLU A 52 16.84 9.28 -11.41
C GLU A 52 17.66 9.84 -10.22
N ILE A 53 18.07 8.93 -9.35
CA ILE A 53 18.98 9.27 -8.26
C ILE A 53 20.39 8.95 -8.74
N PRO A 54 21.30 9.94 -8.82
CA PRO A 54 22.66 9.69 -9.26
C PRO A 54 23.32 8.60 -8.43
N ALA A 55 24.09 7.74 -9.09
CA ALA A 55 24.83 6.69 -8.41
C ALA A 55 25.75 7.27 -7.31
N GLY A 56 25.75 6.64 -6.14
CA GLY A 56 26.52 7.11 -4.99
C GLY A 56 25.86 8.23 -4.16
N THR A 57 24.65 8.66 -4.52
CA THR A 57 23.88 9.60 -3.69
C THR A 57 23.18 8.84 -2.57
N SER A 58 23.48 9.19 -1.33
CA SER A 58 22.81 8.65 -0.15
C SER A 58 21.34 9.08 -0.11
N ARG A 59 20.45 8.13 0.04
CA ARG A 59 19.01 8.35 -0.05
C ARG A 59 18.34 8.27 1.31
N ARG A 60 17.89 9.42 1.81
CA ARG A 60 17.02 9.44 2.99
C ARG A 60 15.58 9.13 2.59
N CYS A 61 14.94 8.20 3.27
CA CYS A 61 13.55 7.86 3.04
C CYS A 61 12.75 7.77 4.34
N VAL A 62 11.45 7.96 4.22
CA VAL A 62 10.42 7.58 5.19
C VAL A 62 9.49 6.63 4.47
N ALA A 63 9.21 5.48 5.08
CA ALA A 63 8.35 4.47 4.50
C ALA A 63 7.30 4.00 5.50
N GLY A 64 6.05 4.03 5.10
CA GLY A 64 4.96 3.35 5.79
C GLY A 64 4.80 1.94 5.22
N VAL A 65 4.88 0.93 6.07
CA VAL A 65 4.75 -0.49 5.72
C VAL A 65 3.52 -1.06 6.39
N ILE A 66 2.66 -1.74 5.63
CA ILE A 66 1.43 -2.34 6.12
C ILE A 66 1.25 -3.73 5.53
N GLY A 67 0.85 -4.69 6.34
CA GLY A 67 0.54 -6.05 5.90
C GLY A 67 -0.96 -6.32 5.94
N TRP A 68 -1.43 -7.24 5.09
CA TRP A 68 -2.78 -7.80 5.19
C TRP A 68 -2.75 -9.31 5.09
N VAL A 69 -3.72 -9.93 5.76
CA VAL A 69 -3.92 -11.39 5.76
C VAL A 69 -5.40 -11.72 5.58
N GLY A 70 -5.68 -12.80 4.91
CA GLY A 70 -7.03 -13.28 4.61
C GLY A 70 -6.97 -14.27 3.46
N ASN A 71 -7.98 -14.29 2.61
CA ASN A 71 -7.95 -15.07 1.38
C ASN A 71 -6.88 -14.60 0.41
N LEU A 72 -6.57 -13.30 0.43
CA LEU A 72 -5.36 -12.72 -0.12
C LEU A 72 -4.46 -12.24 1.02
N SER A 73 -3.16 -12.32 0.84
CA SER A 73 -2.19 -11.74 1.78
C SER A 73 -1.06 -11.05 1.05
N GLY A 74 -0.49 -10.05 1.68
CA GLY A 74 0.58 -9.27 1.06
C GLY A 74 1.08 -8.13 1.93
N THR A 75 1.90 -7.29 1.34
CA THR A 75 2.52 -6.12 1.98
C THR A 75 2.45 -4.93 1.04
N GLY A 76 2.04 -3.81 1.59
CA GLY A 76 2.06 -2.51 0.93
C GLY A 76 3.12 -1.61 1.55
N ILE A 77 3.80 -0.84 0.71
CA ILE A 77 4.82 0.12 1.16
C ILE A 77 4.56 1.45 0.45
N LEU A 78 4.44 2.53 1.23
CA LEU A 78 4.43 3.89 0.73
C LEU A 78 5.75 4.54 1.11
N GLU A 79 6.57 4.88 0.12
CA GLU A 79 7.89 5.50 0.31
C GLU A 79 7.87 6.97 -0.12
N CYS A 80 8.44 7.84 0.70
CA CYS A 80 8.62 9.26 0.39
C CYS A 80 9.94 9.80 0.94
N THR A 81 10.27 11.04 0.60
CA THR A 81 11.38 11.76 1.21
C THR A 81 10.97 12.35 2.56
N PRO A 82 11.92 12.60 3.51
CA PRO A 82 11.62 13.31 4.75
C PRO A 82 10.98 14.69 4.51
N ALA A 83 11.39 15.39 3.46
CA ALA A 83 10.79 16.68 3.09
C ALA A 83 9.30 16.53 2.75
N PHE A 84 8.94 15.48 2.00
CA PHE A 84 7.53 15.24 1.71
C PHE A 84 6.75 14.81 2.95
N ALA A 85 7.33 14.03 3.86
CA ALA A 85 6.66 13.67 5.11
C ALA A 85 6.28 14.91 5.93
N CYS A 86 7.19 15.91 6.03
CA CYS A 86 6.90 17.21 6.65
C CYS A 86 5.78 17.95 5.89
N THR A 87 5.88 18.02 4.56
CA THR A 87 4.85 18.66 3.72
C THR A 87 3.48 18.00 3.94
N LEU A 88 3.42 16.67 4.00
CA LEU A 88 2.18 15.93 4.23
C LEU A 88 1.56 16.26 5.60
N ALA A 89 2.37 16.26 6.66
CA ALA A 89 1.91 16.67 7.99
C ALA A 89 1.38 18.10 8.01
N ASN A 90 2.10 19.03 7.39
CA ASN A 90 1.67 20.43 7.31
C ASN A 90 0.32 20.57 6.59
N LEU A 91 0.10 19.82 5.50
CA LEU A 91 -1.16 19.82 4.76
C LEU A 91 -2.31 19.21 5.58
N MET A 92 -2.05 18.15 6.34
CA MET A 92 -3.06 17.45 7.14
C MET A 92 -3.41 18.20 8.43
N LEU A 93 -2.43 18.84 9.06
CA LEU A 93 -2.58 19.47 10.39
C LEU A 93 -2.67 21.00 10.34
N GLY A 94 -2.39 21.60 9.18
CA GLY A 94 -2.34 23.07 9.04
C GLY A 94 -1.14 23.70 9.75
N THR A 95 0.01 23.01 9.77
CA THR A 95 1.27 23.46 10.36
C THR A 95 2.27 23.89 9.28
N ASP A 96 3.49 24.31 9.68
CA ASP A 96 4.56 24.78 8.78
C ASP A 96 5.95 24.20 9.15
N GLY A 97 5.96 23.07 9.87
CA GLY A 97 7.20 22.39 10.29
C GLY A 97 8.06 21.93 9.11
N THR A 98 9.39 22.11 9.22
CA THR A 98 10.36 21.72 8.18
C THR A 98 11.25 20.54 8.59
N ASN A 99 11.22 20.16 9.87
CA ASN A 99 12.00 19.04 10.39
C ASN A 99 11.14 17.80 10.53
N LEU A 100 11.75 16.63 10.28
CA LEU A 100 11.09 15.36 10.49
C LEU A 100 10.73 15.19 11.98
N SER A 101 9.46 15.22 12.29
CA SER A 101 8.87 15.11 13.63
C SER A 101 8.01 13.87 13.74
N GLU A 102 7.54 13.54 14.94
CA GLU A 102 6.55 12.48 15.15
C GLU A 102 5.29 12.74 14.33
N ASP A 103 4.79 13.98 14.27
CA ASP A 103 3.64 14.35 13.43
C ASP A 103 3.86 14.02 11.95
N ALA A 104 5.10 14.22 11.44
CA ALA A 104 5.42 13.88 10.06
C ALA A 104 5.44 12.36 9.82
N LEU A 105 5.89 11.59 10.80
CA LEU A 105 5.87 10.12 10.75
C LEU A 105 4.43 9.60 10.86
N ASP A 106 3.63 10.17 11.74
CA ASP A 106 2.22 9.81 11.93
C ASP A 106 1.38 10.15 10.68
N ALA A 107 1.65 11.28 10.02
CA ALA A 107 1.00 11.62 8.75
C ALA A 107 1.27 10.59 7.65
N VAL A 108 2.51 10.08 7.57
CA VAL A 108 2.85 8.98 6.62
C VAL A 108 2.16 7.68 7.03
N ALA A 109 2.08 7.36 8.32
CA ALA A 109 1.38 6.19 8.81
C ALA A 109 -0.11 6.24 8.45
N GLU A 110 -0.77 7.35 8.72
CA GLU A 110 -2.20 7.53 8.44
C GLU A 110 -2.48 7.48 6.93
N MET A 111 -1.66 8.15 6.10
CA MET A 111 -1.80 8.06 4.65
C MET A 111 -1.63 6.62 4.14
N THR A 112 -0.66 5.87 4.69
CA THR A 112 -0.45 4.45 4.38
C THR A 112 -1.68 3.64 4.73
N ASN A 113 -2.22 3.85 5.92
CA ASN A 113 -3.43 3.16 6.38
C ASN A 113 -4.65 3.43 5.49
N ILE A 114 -4.85 4.68 5.08
CA ILE A 114 -5.99 5.07 4.23
C ILE A 114 -5.86 4.48 2.82
N VAL A 115 -4.69 4.57 2.20
CA VAL A 115 -4.45 4.04 0.85
C VAL A 115 -4.68 2.53 0.81
N PHE A 116 -4.03 1.78 1.69
CA PHE A 116 -4.14 0.32 1.69
C PHE A 116 -5.42 -0.19 2.35
N GLY A 117 -5.98 0.54 3.31
CA GLY A 117 -7.30 0.25 3.88
C GLY A 117 -8.41 0.38 2.84
N GLY A 118 -8.35 1.41 2.01
CA GLY A 118 -9.27 1.58 0.88
C GLY A 118 -9.12 0.47 -0.16
N MET A 119 -7.88 0.10 -0.54
CA MET A 119 -7.62 -1.05 -1.41
C MET A 119 -8.22 -2.34 -0.83
N LYS A 120 -7.92 -2.63 0.45
CA LYS A 120 -8.44 -3.80 1.16
C LYS A 120 -9.96 -3.87 1.09
N THR A 121 -10.64 -2.77 1.41
CA THR A 121 -12.10 -2.71 1.41
C THR A 121 -12.70 -3.03 0.04
N GLN A 122 -12.05 -2.62 -1.04
CA GLN A 122 -12.51 -2.95 -2.39
C GLN A 122 -12.24 -4.41 -2.76
N LEU A 123 -11.06 -4.93 -2.42
CA LEU A 123 -10.71 -6.33 -2.70
C LEU A 123 -11.56 -7.32 -1.89
N GLU A 124 -12.04 -6.95 -0.70
CA GLU A 124 -12.95 -7.79 0.10
C GLU A 124 -14.26 -8.11 -0.61
N ASN A 125 -14.73 -7.24 -1.48
CA ASN A 125 -15.94 -7.50 -2.29
C ASN A 125 -15.78 -8.71 -3.23
N CYS A 126 -14.54 -9.01 -3.64
CA CYS A 126 -14.23 -10.12 -4.53
C CYS A 126 -13.68 -11.34 -3.81
N PHE A 127 -12.87 -11.12 -2.79
CA PHE A 127 -12.04 -12.18 -2.19
C PHE A 127 -12.40 -12.49 -0.74
N GLY A 128 -13.41 -11.80 -0.19
CA GLY A 128 -13.84 -12.00 1.21
C GLY A 128 -12.93 -11.28 2.21
N THR A 129 -13.22 -11.49 3.48
CA THR A 129 -12.65 -10.72 4.60
C THR A 129 -11.12 -10.82 4.68
N MET A 130 -10.49 -9.67 4.90
CA MET A 130 -9.05 -9.53 5.15
C MET A 130 -8.81 -8.67 6.40
N ALA A 131 -7.83 -9.05 7.20
CA ALA A 131 -7.34 -8.23 8.30
C ALA A 131 -6.15 -7.39 7.84
N LEU A 132 -6.06 -6.15 8.32
CA LEU A 132 -4.97 -5.21 8.06
C LEU A 132 -4.15 -5.03 9.34
N SER A 133 -2.82 -4.98 9.21
CA SER A 133 -1.96 -4.63 10.36
C SER A 133 -2.04 -3.13 10.67
N ILE A 134 -1.49 -2.73 11.79
CA ILE A 134 -1.14 -1.32 12.03
C ILE A 134 0.07 -0.99 11.14
N PRO A 135 0.13 0.19 10.52
CA PRO A 135 1.29 0.63 9.77
C PRO A 135 2.55 0.69 10.64
N THR A 136 3.67 0.22 10.11
CA THR A 136 5.00 0.39 10.71
C THR A 136 5.74 1.45 9.93
N ILE A 137 6.31 2.46 10.62
CA ILE A 137 7.14 3.48 9.98
C ILE A 137 8.61 3.12 10.08
N ILE A 138 9.29 3.15 8.94
CA ILE A 138 10.73 2.94 8.80
C ILE A 138 11.31 4.22 8.21
N TYR A 139 12.29 4.81 8.87
CA TYR A 139 12.98 5.97 8.32
C TYR A 139 14.50 5.84 8.51
N GLY A 140 15.24 6.37 7.55
CA GLY A 140 16.69 6.27 7.58
C GLY A 140 17.34 6.65 6.26
N THR A 141 18.60 6.29 6.14
CA THR A 141 19.42 6.53 4.96
C THR A 141 19.76 5.18 4.32
N ASP A 142 19.58 5.08 3.00
CA ASP A 142 19.88 3.87 2.21
C ASP A 142 19.20 2.61 2.77
N VAL A 143 17.92 2.75 3.18
CA VAL A 143 17.13 1.65 3.74
C VAL A 143 16.76 0.67 2.63
N GLU A 144 17.16 -0.59 2.79
CA GLU A 144 16.73 -1.71 1.96
C GLU A 144 15.63 -2.49 2.69
N MET A 145 14.47 -2.63 2.05
CA MET A 145 13.33 -3.37 2.60
C MET A 145 13.09 -4.63 1.75
N ARG A 146 13.01 -5.77 2.41
CA ARG A 146 12.64 -7.06 1.81
C ARG A 146 11.38 -7.59 2.48
N THR A 147 10.43 -8.05 1.68
CA THR A 147 9.20 -8.68 2.16
C THR A 147 9.06 -10.08 1.54
N SER A 148 8.23 -10.93 2.17
CA SER A 148 7.77 -12.16 1.55
C SER A 148 6.72 -11.83 0.48
N GLY A 149 6.71 -12.59 -0.61
CA GLY A 149 5.77 -12.43 -1.72
C GLY A 149 6.39 -11.76 -2.96
N ASP A 150 5.66 -11.87 -4.05
CA ASP A 150 6.07 -11.32 -5.34
C ASP A 150 5.75 -9.83 -5.42
N LEU A 151 6.65 -9.08 -6.04
CA LEU A 151 6.41 -7.69 -6.37
C LEU A 151 5.39 -7.60 -7.51
N ILE A 152 4.19 -7.11 -7.20
CA ILE A 152 3.09 -6.96 -8.16
C ILE A 152 3.19 -5.64 -8.90
N ALA A 153 3.45 -4.54 -8.17
CA ALA A 153 3.50 -3.22 -8.76
C ALA A 153 4.48 -2.30 -8.03
N VAL A 154 5.09 -1.41 -8.80
CA VAL A 154 5.80 -0.23 -8.32
C VAL A 154 5.14 0.98 -8.99
N LEU A 155 4.44 1.77 -8.20
CA LEU A 155 3.67 2.92 -8.68
C LEU A 155 4.39 4.21 -8.31
N PRO A 156 5.01 4.91 -9.27
CA PRO A 156 5.46 6.27 -9.03
C PRO A 156 4.24 7.19 -8.87
N ILE A 157 4.37 8.14 -7.95
CA ILE A 157 3.33 9.13 -7.65
C ILE A 157 3.99 10.49 -7.66
N LYS A 158 3.37 11.42 -8.36
CA LYS A 158 3.79 12.84 -8.37
C LYS A 158 2.76 13.69 -7.65
N ILE A 159 3.24 14.52 -6.73
CA ILE A 159 2.45 15.51 -5.99
C ILE A 159 3.24 16.82 -6.00
N SER A 160 2.78 17.78 -6.79
CA SER A 160 3.54 19.03 -7.03
C SER A 160 4.98 18.74 -7.48
N GLU A 161 5.97 19.21 -6.75
CA GLU A 161 7.41 18.94 -6.99
C GLU A 161 7.91 17.62 -6.35
N HIS A 162 7.10 16.96 -5.55
CA HIS A 162 7.51 15.75 -4.84
C HIS A 162 7.20 14.47 -5.64
N ALA A 163 8.08 13.49 -5.50
CA ALA A 163 7.91 12.16 -6.04
C ALA A 163 7.92 11.13 -4.91
N LEU A 164 6.89 10.29 -4.91
CA LEU A 164 6.70 9.19 -3.97
C LEU A 164 6.65 7.88 -4.73
N ARG A 165 6.63 6.79 -4.00
CA ARG A 165 6.49 5.45 -4.56
C ARG A 165 5.60 4.58 -3.70
N VAL A 166 4.68 3.88 -4.34
CA VAL A 166 3.96 2.79 -3.70
C VAL A 166 4.44 1.47 -4.29
N LYS A 167 4.76 0.52 -3.43
CA LYS A 167 5.07 -0.87 -3.80
C LYS A 167 4.01 -1.80 -3.25
N LEU A 168 3.61 -2.75 -4.07
CA LEU A 168 2.62 -3.75 -3.75
C LEU A 168 3.23 -5.13 -3.90
N TYR A 169 3.24 -5.91 -2.83
CA TYR A 169 3.68 -7.30 -2.81
C TYR A 169 2.52 -8.22 -2.45
N MET A 170 2.41 -9.36 -3.08
CA MET A 170 1.41 -10.38 -2.76
C MET A 170 2.07 -11.73 -2.53
N ASN A 171 1.60 -12.45 -1.52
CA ASN A 171 2.07 -13.79 -1.24
C ASN A 171 1.39 -14.79 -2.18
N HIS A 172 2.08 -15.85 -2.55
CA HIS A 172 1.53 -16.89 -3.40
C HIS A 172 0.28 -17.53 -2.79
N LEU A 173 -0.79 -17.59 -3.58
CA LEU A 173 -2.04 -18.23 -3.18
C LEU A 173 -1.90 -19.76 -3.01
N GLU A 174 -0.89 -20.38 -3.63
CA GLU A 174 -0.70 -21.83 -3.65
C GLU A 174 -0.24 -22.39 -2.31
N GLU A 175 0.58 -21.67 -1.53
CA GLU A 175 1.04 -22.15 -0.23
C GLU A 175 -0.10 -22.33 0.78
N LYS A 176 -1.14 -21.50 0.73
CA LYS A 176 -2.30 -21.64 1.64
C LYS A 176 -3.18 -22.85 1.30
N ARG A 177 -3.29 -23.22 0.03
CA ARG A 177 -4.04 -24.45 -0.36
C ARG A 177 -3.33 -25.71 0.14
N ALA A 178 -2.01 -25.77 0.08
CA ALA A 178 -1.23 -26.89 0.59
C ALA A 178 -1.41 -27.04 2.13
N LEU A 179 -1.32 -25.94 2.88
CA LEU A 179 -1.49 -25.97 4.33
C LEU A 179 -2.93 -26.34 4.75
N SER A 180 -3.96 -25.83 4.06
CA SER A 180 -5.35 -26.19 4.37
C SER A 180 -5.65 -27.66 4.09
N GLN A 181 -5.05 -28.25 3.06
CA GLN A 181 -5.19 -29.70 2.77
C GLN A 181 -4.48 -30.55 3.81
N PHE A 182 -3.33 -30.15 4.34
CA PHE A 182 -2.62 -30.84 5.41
C PHE A 182 -3.44 -30.91 6.70
N TRP A 183 -4.10 -29.83 7.10
CA TRP A 183 -4.95 -29.80 8.30
C TRP A 183 -6.21 -30.64 8.15
N THR A 184 -6.80 -30.74 6.97
CA THR A 184 -7.97 -31.56 6.70
C THR A 184 -7.65 -33.06 6.77
N ILE A 185 -6.44 -33.48 6.40
CA ILE A 185 -6.00 -34.89 6.46
C ILE A 185 -5.73 -35.31 7.90
N SER A 186 -5.19 -34.43 8.77
CA SER A 186 -4.90 -34.73 10.17
C SER A 186 -6.15 -34.92 11.02
N CYS A 187 -7.28 -34.29 10.70
CA CYS A 187 -8.53 -34.47 11.47
C CYS A 187 -9.29 -35.76 11.17
N ASN A 188 -8.99 -36.46 10.09
CA ASN A 188 -9.64 -37.70 9.72
C ASN A 188 -8.92 -38.96 10.19
N ALA A 189 -7.79 -38.86 10.90
CA ALA A 189 -6.99 -40.02 11.35
C ALA A 189 -7.34 -40.50 12.77
N GLU A 190 -8.30 -39.84 13.45
CA GLU A 190 -8.76 -40.27 14.79
C GLU A 190 -10.28 -40.46 14.82
N ARG A 191 -10.73 -41.55 14.21
CA ARG A 191 -12.00 -42.21 14.56
C ARG A 191 -11.91 -43.73 14.30
#